data_4fa19a0f1f435f622bedc0c1514541db
#
_entry.id   4fa19a0f1f435f622bedc0c1514541db
#
_cell.length_a   1.000
_cell.length_b   1.000
_cell.length_c   1.000
_cell.angle_alpha   90.00
_cell.angle_beta   90.00
_cell.angle_gamma   90.00
#
_symmetry.space_group_name_H-M   'P 1'
#
loop_
_entity.id
_entity.type
_entity.pdbx_description
1 polymer ?
#
loop_
_entity_poly.entity_id
_entity_poly.type
_entity_poly.pdbx_seq_one_letter_code
_entity_poly.pdbx_strand_id
1 'polypeptide(L)'
;EGNYAIAYLSPNEIESMQVLKDASSAAIYGSRAANGVVLITTKQGSRKMGPEISFSTFVGISKVTKSFDVLNARQYRELMEENGAVSGLPETLTDVTDWFDETYSTGVNQNYQFSISNGDENSSYYLGGGYTNETGIISTTSSDRYNVKASLDKKIFKWVSANASTTFSHYTTKGSIISGQGANRAGVVVSAITTPTYAPIWDP
;
A
#
# COMPACT_ATOMS: atom_id res chain seq x y z
N GLU A 1 -11.76 -12.47 -4.91
CA GLU A 1 -11.10 -13.12 -3.72
C GLU A 1 -9.58 -13.34 -3.88
N GLY A 2 -8.92 -12.88 -4.94
CA GLY A 2 -7.50 -13.17 -5.22
C GLY A 2 -6.47 -12.15 -4.76
N ASN A 3 -6.87 -10.93 -4.38
CA ASN A 3 -5.91 -9.81 -4.17
C ASN A 3 -5.23 -9.77 -2.79
N TYR A 4 -5.61 -10.61 -1.86
CA TYR A 4 -5.07 -10.58 -0.50
C TYR A 4 -4.04 -11.67 -0.18
N ALA A 5 -3.80 -12.59 -1.13
CA ALA A 5 -2.95 -13.77 -0.88
C ALA A 5 -1.48 -13.44 -0.53
N ILE A 6 -0.98 -12.26 -0.88
CA ILE A 6 0.38 -11.81 -0.57
C ILE A 6 0.41 -10.56 0.32
N ALA A 7 -0.76 -10.01 0.69
CA ALA A 7 -0.83 -8.79 1.50
C ALA A 7 -0.25 -8.97 2.92
N TYR A 8 -0.19 -10.20 3.43
CA TYR A 8 0.41 -10.53 4.72
C TYR A 8 1.95 -10.61 4.68
N LEU A 9 2.55 -10.76 3.49
CA LEU A 9 4.00 -10.83 3.34
C LEU A 9 4.60 -9.42 3.31
N SER A 10 5.58 -9.18 4.19
CA SER A 10 6.41 -7.99 4.09
C SER A 10 7.42 -8.16 2.95
N PRO A 11 7.57 -7.18 2.04
CA PRO A 11 8.61 -7.24 1.01
C PRO A 11 10.02 -7.48 1.57
N ASN A 12 10.28 -6.98 2.78
CA ASN A 12 11.58 -7.14 3.44
C ASN A 12 11.85 -8.55 3.98
N GLU A 13 10.81 -9.40 4.05
CA GLU A 13 10.93 -10.82 4.41
C GLU A 13 11.17 -11.71 3.17
N ILE A 14 11.10 -11.15 1.97
CA ILE A 14 11.32 -11.89 0.73
C ILE A 14 12.82 -12.00 0.50
N GLU A 15 13.31 -13.22 0.30
CA GLU A 15 14.67 -13.51 -0.12
C GLU A 15 14.77 -13.53 -1.63
N SER A 16 13.81 -14.21 -2.30
CA SER A 16 13.78 -14.27 -3.75
C SER A 16 12.35 -14.42 -4.29
N MET A 17 12.15 -13.96 -5.51
CA MET A 17 10.91 -14.12 -6.26
C MET A 17 11.21 -14.66 -7.64
N GLN A 18 10.54 -15.73 -8.02
CA GLN A 18 10.65 -16.36 -9.34
C GLN A 18 9.29 -16.42 -10.00
N VAL A 19 9.21 -16.04 -11.26
CA VAL A 19 7.98 -16.09 -12.05
C VAL A 19 8.11 -17.20 -13.09
N LEU A 20 7.32 -18.25 -12.94
CA LEU A 20 7.25 -19.37 -13.89
C LEU A 20 6.16 -19.04 -14.90
N LYS A 21 6.56 -18.73 -16.14
CA LYS A 21 5.64 -18.39 -17.24
C LYS A 21 5.45 -19.56 -18.21
N ASP A 22 6.36 -20.53 -18.19
CA ASP A 22 6.35 -21.66 -19.10
C ASP A 22 5.43 -22.76 -18.60
N ALA A 23 4.63 -23.34 -19.48
CA ALA A 23 3.68 -24.41 -19.16
C ALA A 23 4.38 -25.64 -18.52
N SER A 24 5.59 -25.96 -18.94
CA SER A 24 6.37 -27.08 -18.38
C SER A 24 6.79 -26.86 -16.93
N SER A 25 7.24 -25.64 -16.58
CA SER A 25 7.65 -25.31 -15.22
C SER A 25 6.44 -25.09 -14.29
N ALA A 26 5.31 -24.66 -14.84
CA ALA A 26 4.07 -24.44 -14.12
C ALA A 26 3.23 -25.71 -13.92
N ALA A 27 3.45 -26.77 -14.71
CA ALA A 27 2.64 -27.99 -14.74
C ALA A 27 2.54 -28.71 -13.38
N ILE A 28 3.59 -28.67 -12.56
CA ILE A 28 3.62 -29.28 -11.23
C ILE A 28 2.63 -28.61 -10.24
N TYR A 29 2.16 -27.41 -10.54
CA TYR A 29 1.22 -26.64 -9.71
C TYR A 29 -0.25 -26.82 -10.15
N GLY A 30 -0.49 -27.66 -11.16
CA GLY A 30 -1.83 -28.03 -11.64
C GLY A 30 -2.54 -26.95 -12.46
N SER A 31 -3.85 -27.11 -12.63
CA SER A 31 -4.66 -26.25 -13.52
C SER A 31 -4.71 -24.78 -13.12
N ARG A 32 -4.49 -24.44 -11.85
CA ARG A 32 -4.43 -23.04 -11.39
C ARG A 32 -3.22 -22.28 -11.90
N ALA A 33 -2.21 -23.00 -12.38
CA ALA A 33 -0.98 -22.42 -12.92
C ALA A 33 -1.08 -21.98 -14.38
N ALA A 34 -2.26 -22.07 -15.01
CA ALA A 34 -2.48 -21.71 -16.42
C ALA A 34 -2.07 -20.25 -16.74
N ASN A 35 -2.17 -19.33 -15.78
CA ASN A 35 -1.76 -17.93 -15.92
C ASN A 35 -0.33 -17.64 -15.39
N GLY A 36 0.45 -18.70 -15.11
CA GLY A 36 1.78 -18.61 -14.50
C GLY A 36 1.76 -18.78 -12.98
N VAL A 37 2.96 -18.97 -12.42
CA VAL A 37 3.17 -19.17 -10.99
C VAL A 37 4.23 -18.19 -10.49
N VAL A 38 3.97 -17.55 -9.37
CA VAL A 38 4.96 -16.74 -8.66
C VAL A 38 5.41 -17.51 -7.42
N LEU A 39 6.68 -17.92 -7.42
CA LEU A 39 7.33 -18.54 -6.28
C LEU A 39 7.98 -17.48 -5.43
N ILE A 40 7.61 -17.41 -4.17
CA ILE A 40 8.17 -16.48 -3.20
C ILE A 40 8.91 -17.28 -2.14
N THR A 41 10.24 -17.08 -2.09
CA THR A 41 11.07 -17.63 -1.03
C THR A 41 11.28 -16.55 0.02
N THR A 42 10.94 -16.87 1.26
CA THR A 42 11.10 -15.91 2.37
C THR A 42 12.40 -16.19 3.13
N LYS A 43 13.00 -15.13 3.69
CA LYS A 43 14.23 -15.21 4.47
C LYS A 43 14.16 -16.28 5.55
N GLN A 44 15.20 -17.06 5.66
CA GLN A 44 15.38 -18.11 6.65
C GLN A 44 16.81 -18.05 7.17
N GLY A 45 17.06 -18.64 8.34
CA GLY A 45 18.41 -18.86 8.79
C GLY A 45 19.15 -19.82 7.84
N SER A 46 20.42 -19.55 7.58
CA SER A 46 21.26 -20.43 6.77
C SER A 46 22.19 -21.23 7.66
N ARG A 47 22.31 -22.54 7.39
CA ARG A 47 23.31 -23.38 8.06
C ARG A 47 24.71 -22.90 7.68
N LYS A 48 25.66 -22.96 8.62
CA LYS A 48 27.05 -22.48 8.46
C LYS A 48 27.18 -20.94 8.32
N MET A 49 26.19 -20.21 8.71
CA MET A 49 26.24 -18.76 8.76
C MET A 49 26.44 -18.31 10.20
N GLY A 50 27.41 -17.45 10.44
CA GLY A 50 27.60 -16.84 11.76
C GLY A 50 26.40 -15.95 12.14
N PRO A 51 26.36 -15.43 13.38
CA PRO A 51 25.31 -14.54 13.81
C PRO A 51 25.29 -13.27 12.97
N GLU A 52 24.13 -12.96 12.42
CA GLU A 52 23.87 -11.76 11.64
C GLU A 52 22.71 -10.99 12.27
N ILE A 53 22.94 -9.71 12.51
CA ILE A 53 21.93 -8.79 13.00
C ILE A 53 21.78 -7.71 11.93
N SER A 54 20.56 -7.50 11.46
CA SER A 54 20.23 -6.48 10.45
C SER A 54 19.18 -5.55 10.99
N PHE A 55 19.42 -4.25 10.80
CA PHE A 55 18.43 -3.21 11.00
C PHE A 55 18.36 -2.37 9.75
N SER A 56 17.15 -2.14 9.24
CA SER A 56 16.88 -1.33 8.07
C SER A 56 15.77 -0.36 8.37
N THR A 57 15.94 0.88 7.96
CA THR A 57 14.92 1.91 8.06
C THR A 57 14.82 2.68 6.75
N PHE A 58 13.61 3.06 6.41
CA PHE A 58 13.32 3.90 5.27
C PHE A 58 12.27 4.94 5.70
N VAL A 59 12.51 6.21 5.35
CA VAL A 59 11.54 7.29 5.50
C VAL A 59 11.43 8.00 4.16
N GLY A 60 10.21 8.09 3.65
CA GLY A 60 9.90 8.76 2.39
C GLY A 60 8.81 9.80 2.57
N ILE A 61 8.85 10.83 1.72
CA ILE A 61 7.82 11.87 1.67
C ILE A 61 7.21 11.86 0.28
N SER A 62 5.88 11.82 0.22
CA SER A 62 5.09 11.83 -1.00
C SER A 62 4.26 13.11 -1.07
N LYS A 63 4.33 13.79 -2.20
CA LYS A 63 3.52 15.01 -2.47
C LYS A 63 2.92 14.93 -3.86
N VAL A 64 1.79 15.58 -4.03
CA VAL A 64 1.22 15.81 -5.36
C VAL A 64 2.17 16.73 -6.14
N THR A 65 2.61 16.28 -7.31
CA THR A 65 3.51 17.06 -8.17
C THR A 65 2.77 17.99 -9.11
N LYS A 66 1.53 17.67 -9.46
CA LYS A 66 0.68 18.48 -10.33
C LYS A 66 -0.78 18.23 -9.97
N SER A 67 -1.53 19.31 -9.76
CA SER A 67 -3.00 19.31 -9.66
C SER A 67 -3.63 19.63 -11.00
N PHE A 68 -4.95 19.46 -11.10
CA PHE A 68 -5.72 19.91 -12.25
C PHE A 68 -6.07 21.40 -12.08
N ASP A 69 -6.06 22.15 -13.18
CA ASP A 69 -6.59 23.49 -13.18
C ASP A 69 -8.13 23.39 -13.21
N VAL A 70 -8.78 23.96 -12.22
CA VAL A 70 -10.22 24.03 -12.10
C VAL A 70 -10.71 25.46 -12.35
N LEU A 71 -11.98 25.61 -12.72
CA LEU A 71 -12.58 26.93 -12.92
C LEU A 71 -12.62 27.68 -11.58
N ASN A 72 -12.14 28.92 -11.58
CA ASN A 72 -12.39 29.83 -10.47
C ASN A 72 -13.85 30.30 -10.46
N ALA A 73 -14.27 30.97 -9.39
CA ALA A 73 -15.66 31.38 -9.19
C ALA A 73 -16.19 32.27 -10.36
N ARG A 74 -15.36 33.17 -10.90
CA ARG A 74 -15.70 34.00 -12.04
C ARG A 74 -15.89 33.18 -13.32
N GLN A 75 -14.94 32.33 -13.64
CA GLN A 75 -14.99 31.48 -14.83
C GLN A 75 -16.19 30.53 -14.76
N TYR A 76 -16.48 30.01 -13.58
CA TYR A 76 -17.64 29.16 -13.34
C TYR A 76 -18.92 29.91 -13.61
N ARG A 77 -19.03 31.18 -13.14
CA ARG A 77 -20.20 32.03 -13.44
C ARG A 77 -20.35 32.29 -14.91
N GLU A 78 -19.29 32.72 -15.62
CA GLU A 78 -19.29 32.94 -17.06
C GLU A 78 -19.83 31.72 -17.82
N LEU A 79 -19.35 30.51 -17.46
CA LEU A 79 -19.80 29.24 -18.04
C LEU A 79 -21.29 28.99 -17.78
N MET A 80 -21.80 29.28 -16.58
CA MET A 80 -23.21 29.10 -16.24
C MET A 80 -24.12 30.11 -16.98
N GLU A 81 -23.64 31.34 -17.14
CA GLU A 81 -24.33 32.37 -17.93
C GLU A 81 -24.45 31.98 -19.40
N GLU A 82 -23.37 31.52 -20.01
CA GLU A 82 -23.36 31.02 -21.40
C GLU A 82 -24.32 29.85 -21.60
N ASN A 83 -24.46 28.97 -20.61
CA ASN A 83 -25.38 27.83 -20.69
C ASN A 83 -26.79 28.11 -20.17
N GLY A 84 -27.10 29.35 -19.79
CA GLY A 84 -28.41 29.73 -19.24
C GLY A 84 -28.77 29.08 -17.91
N ALA A 85 -27.74 28.61 -17.14
CA ALA A 85 -27.90 27.86 -15.91
C ALA A 85 -27.59 28.69 -14.63
N VAL A 86 -27.93 29.97 -14.65
CA VAL A 86 -27.64 30.91 -13.55
C VAL A 86 -28.65 30.86 -12.40
N SER A 87 -29.75 30.15 -12.56
CA SER A 87 -30.80 30.08 -11.54
C SER A 87 -30.26 29.42 -10.27
N GLY A 88 -30.36 30.12 -9.14
CA GLY A 88 -29.90 29.65 -7.84
C GLY A 88 -28.43 29.95 -7.50
N LEU A 89 -27.70 30.60 -8.43
CA LEU A 89 -26.34 31.07 -8.09
C LEU A 89 -26.42 32.39 -7.30
N PRO A 90 -25.53 32.57 -6.29
CA PRO A 90 -25.37 33.87 -5.61
C PRO A 90 -25.03 35.00 -6.60
N GLU A 91 -25.50 36.23 -6.35
CA GLU A 91 -25.20 37.40 -7.22
C GLU A 91 -23.68 37.65 -7.33
N THR A 92 -22.95 37.44 -6.26
CA THR A 92 -21.49 37.55 -6.25
C THR A 92 -20.88 36.20 -5.89
N LEU A 93 -20.00 35.67 -6.74
CA LEU A 93 -19.23 34.46 -6.50
C LEU A 93 -17.78 34.87 -6.21
N THR A 94 -17.27 34.39 -5.09
CA THR A 94 -15.85 34.55 -4.71
C THR A 94 -15.28 33.18 -4.43
N ASP A 95 -13.99 32.99 -4.74
CA ASP A 95 -13.29 31.77 -4.38
C ASP A 95 -13.10 31.75 -2.84
N VAL A 96 -13.61 30.70 -2.21
CA VAL A 96 -13.58 30.51 -0.74
C VAL A 96 -12.80 29.26 -0.37
N THR A 97 -12.80 28.24 -1.24
CA THR A 97 -12.21 26.94 -0.95
C THR A 97 -11.33 26.46 -2.09
N ASP A 98 -10.09 26.13 -1.77
CA ASP A 98 -9.25 25.30 -2.62
C ASP A 98 -9.46 23.83 -2.26
N TRP A 99 -10.32 23.16 -3.05
CA TRP A 99 -10.68 21.76 -2.80
C TRP A 99 -9.51 20.80 -2.98
N PHE A 100 -8.46 21.18 -3.71
CA PHE A 100 -7.24 20.35 -3.79
C PHE A 100 -6.42 20.45 -2.52
N ASP A 101 -6.26 21.66 -1.98
CA ASP A 101 -5.51 21.87 -0.73
C ASP A 101 -6.21 21.17 0.45
N GLU A 102 -7.54 21.17 0.48
CA GLU A 102 -8.33 20.46 1.49
C GLU A 102 -8.30 18.93 1.32
N THR A 103 -8.17 18.45 0.08
CA THR A 103 -8.22 17.02 -0.24
C THR A 103 -6.86 16.36 -0.15
N TYR A 104 -5.81 17.07 -0.52
CA TYR A 104 -4.48 16.52 -0.58
C TYR A 104 -3.62 16.95 0.61
N SER A 105 -2.77 16.04 1.01
CA SER A 105 -1.81 16.25 2.09
C SER A 105 -0.44 15.72 1.71
N THR A 106 0.56 16.03 2.52
CA THR A 106 1.86 15.40 2.39
C THR A 106 1.81 14.01 3.01
N GLY A 107 2.02 12.98 2.22
CA GLY A 107 2.16 11.61 2.69
C GLY A 107 3.54 11.35 3.27
N VAL A 108 3.60 10.59 4.35
CA VAL A 108 4.86 10.14 4.98
C VAL A 108 4.85 8.62 5.03
N ASN A 109 5.89 8.02 4.49
CA ASN A 109 6.07 6.57 4.48
C ASN A 109 7.25 6.22 5.37
N GLN A 110 7.02 5.35 6.35
CA GLN A 110 8.03 4.92 7.31
C GLN A 110 8.08 3.39 7.31
N ASN A 111 9.28 2.85 7.27
CA ASN A 111 9.51 1.42 7.35
C ASN A 111 10.68 1.14 8.29
N TYR A 112 10.46 0.28 9.26
CA TYR A 112 11.46 -0.15 10.23
C TYR A 112 11.49 -1.68 10.24
N GLN A 113 12.66 -2.26 10.02
CA GLN A 113 12.84 -3.71 10.00
C GLN A 113 14.03 -4.08 10.86
N PHE A 114 13.86 -5.13 11.64
CA PHE A 114 14.91 -5.74 12.44
C PHE A 114 14.92 -7.25 12.18
N SER A 115 16.10 -7.82 12.06
CA SER A 115 16.21 -9.27 12.03
C SER A 115 17.51 -9.76 12.68
N ILE A 116 17.43 -10.97 13.20
CA ILE A 116 18.56 -11.74 13.69
C ILE A 116 18.50 -13.13 13.09
N SER A 117 19.62 -13.58 12.58
CA SER A 117 19.78 -14.95 12.07
C SER A 117 21.11 -15.53 12.50
N ASN A 118 21.13 -16.84 12.64
CA ASN A 118 22.35 -17.59 12.88
C ASN A 118 22.17 -19.03 12.43
N GLY A 119 23.25 -19.75 12.23
CA GLY A 119 23.22 -21.16 11.93
C GLY A 119 24.54 -21.86 12.16
N ASP A 120 24.44 -23.13 12.53
CA ASP A 120 25.55 -24.08 12.63
C ASP A 120 25.36 -25.25 11.66
N GLU A 121 26.15 -26.28 11.72
CA GLU A 121 26.04 -27.44 10.83
C GLU A 121 24.72 -28.23 11.00
N ASN A 122 24.06 -28.10 12.15
CA ASN A 122 22.90 -28.88 12.53
C ASN A 122 21.63 -28.07 12.72
N SER A 123 21.75 -26.74 12.83
CA SER A 123 20.63 -25.87 13.09
C SER A 123 20.81 -24.52 12.45
N SER A 124 19.69 -23.87 12.08
CA SER A 124 19.64 -22.46 11.75
C SER A 124 18.34 -21.86 12.26
N TYR A 125 18.42 -20.60 12.62
CA TYR A 125 17.23 -19.83 13.01
C TYR A 125 17.24 -18.44 12.39
N TYR A 126 16.05 -17.94 12.21
CA TYR A 126 15.76 -16.57 11.80
C TYR A 126 14.62 -16.01 12.64
N LEU A 127 14.80 -14.82 13.14
CA LEU A 127 13.75 -14.03 13.79
C LEU A 127 13.79 -12.64 13.17
N GLY A 128 12.69 -12.22 12.60
CA GLY A 128 12.54 -10.89 12.02
C GLY A 128 11.26 -10.24 12.47
N GLY A 129 11.25 -8.92 12.50
CA GLY A 129 10.07 -8.14 12.80
C GLY A 129 10.14 -6.76 12.16
N GLY A 130 8.97 -6.21 11.83
CA GLY A 130 8.91 -4.94 11.17
C GLY A 130 7.63 -4.17 11.44
N TYR A 131 7.75 -2.87 11.23
CA TYR A 131 6.65 -1.92 11.24
C TYR A 131 6.72 -1.06 9.99
N THR A 132 5.61 -0.94 9.29
CA THR A 132 5.45 -0.05 8.15
C THR A 132 4.24 0.83 8.40
N ASN A 133 4.43 2.14 8.31
CA ASN A 133 3.36 3.13 8.31
C ASN A 133 3.43 3.92 7.00
N GLU A 134 2.31 4.00 6.31
CA GLU A 134 2.17 4.75 5.07
C GLU A 134 0.99 5.69 5.21
N THR A 135 1.26 6.98 5.17
CA THR A 135 0.22 8.01 5.07
C THR A 135 0.07 8.38 3.59
N GLY A 136 -1.15 8.30 3.08
CA GLY A 136 -1.43 8.65 1.69
C GLY A 136 -1.39 10.15 1.43
N ILE A 137 -1.30 10.50 0.16
CA ILE A 137 -1.40 11.90 -0.31
C ILE A 137 -2.84 12.43 -0.31
N ILE A 138 -3.85 11.56 -0.17
CA ILE A 138 -5.23 11.96 0.06
C ILE A 138 -5.46 11.99 1.55
N SER A 139 -5.95 13.13 2.04
CA SER A 139 -6.24 13.34 3.47
C SER A 139 -7.06 12.19 4.05
N THR A 140 -6.76 11.79 5.28
CA THR A 140 -7.39 10.69 6.00
C THR A 140 -7.07 9.27 5.50
N THR A 141 -6.22 9.10 4.50
CA THR A 141 -5.78 7.77 4.06
C THR A 141 -4.48 7.36 4.74
N SER A 142 -4.45 6.17 5.31
CA SER A 142 -3.25 5.60 5.91
C SER A 142 -3.28 4.08 5.95
N SER A 143 -2.13 3.47 6.04
CA SER A 143 -2.00 2.05 6.32
C SER A 143 -0.89 1.77 7.33
N ASP A 144 -1.17 0.84 8.24
CA ASP A 144 -0.23 0.34 9.24
C ASP A 144 -0.07 -1.16 9.07
N ARG A 145 1.17 -1.62 9.07
CA ARG A 145 1.50 -3.04 9.02
C ARG A 145 2.53 -3.38 10.09
N TYR A 146 2.21 -4.42 10.85
CA TYR A 146 3.12 -5.08 11.77
C TYR A 146 3.36 -6.49 11.28
N ASN A 147 4.61 -6.93 11.25
CA ASN A 147 4.96 -8.28 10.88
C ASN A 147 6.02 -8.85 11.81
N VAL A 148 5.88 -10.12 12.13
CA VAL A 148 6.87 -10.89 12.87
C VAL A 148 6.99 -12.26 12.21
N LYS A 149 8.22 -12.69 11.98
CA LYS A 149 8.53 -13.98 11.40
C LYS A 149 9.58 -14.69 12.24
N ALA A 150 9.33 -15.96 12.49
CA ALA A 150 10.32 -16.85 13.11
C ALA A 150 10.45 -18.12 12.26
N SER A 151 11.66 -18.57 12.05
CA SER A 151 11.93 -19.87 11.44
C SER A 151 13.06 -20.59 12.15
N LEU A 152 12.91 -21.91 12.24
CA LEU A 152 13.88 -22.81 12.84
C LEU A 152 14.03 -24.00 11.89
N ASP A 153 15.26 -24.34 11.58
CA ASP A 153 15.62 -25.58 10.91
C ASP A 153 16.58 -26.36 11.81
N LYS A 154 16.28 -27.62 12.05
CA LYS A 154 17.08 -28.48 12.93
C LYS A 154 17.27 -29.85 12.34
N LYS A 155 18.52 -30.29 12.21
CA LYS A 155 18.87 -31.67 11.91
C LYS A 155 18.88 -32.45 13.21
N ILE A 156 17.89 -33.31 13.41
CA ILE A 156 17.70 -34.08 14.64
C ILE A 156 18.61 -35.32 14.61
N PHE A 157 18.61 -36.05 13.49
CA PHE A 157 19.46 -37.18 13.20
C PHE A 157 20.08 -37.04 11.83
N LYS A 158 21.01 -37.89 11.46
CA LYS A 158 21.62 -37.88 10.12
C LYS A 158 20.60 -38.00 8.97
N TRP A 159 19.46 -38.63 9.28
CA TRP A 159 18.38 -38.93 8.33
C TRP A 159 17.06 -38.19 8.63
N VAL A 160 17.00 -37.37 9.71
CA VAL A 160 15.80 -36.61 10.07
C VAL A 160 16.15 -35.13 10.25
N SER A 161 15.42 -34.28 9.56
CA SER A 161 15.44 -32.84 9.76
C SER A 161 14.03 -32.33 10.07
N ALA A 162 13.90 -31.36 10.95
CA ALA A 162 12.67 -30.66 11.26
C ALA A 162 12.82 -29.19 10.86
N ASN A 163 11.79 -28.68 10.19
CA ASN A 163 11.68 -27.27 9.87
C ASN A 163 10.36 -26.74 10.45
N ALA A 164 10.43 -25.60 11.11
CA ALA A 164 9.27 -24.88 11.61
C ALA A 164 9.39 -23.41 11.19
N SER A 165 8.33 -22.88 10.62
CA SER A 165 8.26 -21.46 10.24
C SER A 165 6.89 -20.92 10.59
N THR A 166 6.86 -19.73 11.19
CA THR A 166 5.64 -19.01 11.51
C THR A 166 5.80 -17.55 11.09
N THR A 167 4.72 -16.98 10.57
CA THR A 167 4.63 -15.57 10.23
C THR A 167 3.35 -15.04 10.83
N PHE A 168 3.46 -13.96 11.56
CA PHE A 168 2.33 -13.16 12.03
C PHE A 168 2.36 -11.80 11.32
N SER A 169 1.21 -11.38 10.80
CA SER A 169 1.07 -10.06 10.18
C SER A 169 -0.26 -9.46 10.58
N HIS A 170 -0.23 -8.20 10.97
CA HIS A 170 -1.41 -7.38 11.22
C HIS A 170 -1.36 -6.16 10.31
N TYR A 171 -2.45 -5.94 9.58
CA TYR A 171 -2.57 -4.87 8.61
C TYR A 171 -3.87 -4.10 8.84
N THR A 172 -3.74 -2.79 8.99
CA THR A 172 -4.87 -1.87 9.14
C THR A 172 -4.80 -0.82 8.05
N THR A 173 -5.90 -0.62 7.34
CA THR A 173 -6.04 0.46 6.36
C THR A 173 -7.17 1.37 6.78
N LYS A 174 -6.91 2.66 6.77
CA LYS A 174 -7.91 3.72 6.86
C LYS A 174 -7.94 4.44 5.52
N GLY A 175 -9.10 4.84 5.07
CA GLY A 175 -9.15 5.57 3.81
C GLY A 175 -10.53 6.00 3.40
N SER A 176 -10.55 7.08 2.64
CA SER A 176 -11.73 7.57 1.93
C SER A 176 -11.92 6.81 0.62
N ILE A 177 -13.11 6.83 0.08
CA ILE A 177 -13.40 6.28 -1.25
C ILE A 177 -12.70 7.15 -2.29
N ILE A 178 -11.58 6.67 -2.82
CA ILE A 178 -10.74 7.42 -3.77
C ILE A 178 -11.40 7.48 -5.15
N SER A 179 -12.04 6.37 -5.56
CA SER A 179 -12.78 6.28 -6.81
C SER A 179 -14.15 5.66 -6.56
N GLY A 180 -15.20 6.33 -7.04
CA GLY A 180 -16.56 5.81 -6.97
C GLY A 180 -16.78 4.68 -7.97
N GLN A 181 -17.53 3.66 -7.59
CA GLN A 181 -18.11 2.68 -8.52
C GLN A 181 -19.59 3.00 -8.73
N GLY A 182 -19.97 3.26 -9.96
CA GLY A 182 -21.34 3.54 -10.34
C GLY A 182 -21.65 5.03 -10.57
N ALA A 183 -22.74 5.31 -11.28
CA ALA A 183 -23.11 6.61 -11.83
C ALA A 183 -23.30 7.76 -10.79
N ASN A 184 -23.40 7.45 -9.51
CA ASN A 184 -23.72 8.43 -8.45
C ASN A 184 -22.69 8.48 -7.30
N ARG A 185 -21.49 7.92 -7.47
CA ARG A 185 -20.46 7.94 -6.43
C ARG A 185 -19.15 8.46 -7.03
N ALA A 186 -19.02 9.77 -7.06
CA ALA A 186 -17.72 10.40 -7.26
C ALA A 186 -16.83 10.09 -6.05
N GLY A 187 -15.61 9.57 -6.30
CA GLY A 187 -14.62 9.48 -5.25
C GLY A 187 -14.11 10.86 -4.83
N VAL A 188 -13.37 10.93 -3.74
CA VAL A 188 -12.84 12.20 -3.18
C VAL A 188 -12.14 13.05 -4.23
N VAL A 189 -11.33 12.45 -5.11
CA VAL A 189 -10.61 13.16 -6.17
C VAL A 189 -11.57 13.80 -7.19
N VAL A 190 -12.59 13.04 -7.64
CA VAL A 190 -13.59 13.56 -8.58
C VAL A 190 -14.41 14.67 -7.92
N SER A 191 -14.77 14.50 -6.65
CA SER A 191 -15.48 15.55 -5.90
C SER A 191 -14.66 16.83 -5.80
N ALA A 192 -13.36 16.75 -5.53
CA ALA A 192 -12.47 17.92 -5.49
C ALA A 192 -12.39 18.66 -6.85
N ILE A 193 -12.48 17.93 -7.98
CA ILE A 193 -12.45 18.51 -9.32
C ILE A 193 -13.79 19.15 -9.68
N THR A 194 -14.90 18.56 -9.25
CA THR A 194 -16.24 18.95 -9.69
C THR A 194 -16.94 19.93 -8.74
N THR A 195 -16.46 20.08 -7.51
CA THR A 195 -17.03 21.03 -6.56
C THR A 195 -16.53 22.43 -6.86
N PRO A 196 -17.43 23.41 -7.06
CA PRO A 196 -17.03 24.78 -7.36
C PRO A 196 -16.26 25.42 -6.21
N THR A 197 -15.28 26.27 -6.53
CA THR A 197 -14.42 26.96 -5.55
C THR A 197 -15.16 27.96 -4.66
N TYR A 198 -16.34 28.42 -5.07
CA TYR A 198 -17.18 29.30 -4.25
C TYR A 198 -17.95 28.54 -3.14
N ALA A 199 -18.00 27.22 -3.17
CA ALA A 199 -18.69 26.46 -2.16
C ALA A 199 -17.84 26.41 -0.87
N PRO A 200 -18.41 26.77 0.30
CA PRO A 200 -17.71 26.70 1.58
C PRO A 200 -17.57 25.25 2.06
N ILE A 201 -16.57 24.98 2.91
CA ILE A 201 -16.36 23.67 3.52
C ILE A 201 -17.50 23.32 4.49
N TRP A 202 -18.00 24.31 5.19
CA TRP A 202 -19.08 24.18 6.16
C TRP A 202 -20.30 24.98 5.71
N ASP A 203 -21.46 24.37 5.84
CA ASP A 203 -22.73 25.07 5.63
C ASP A 203 -22.90 26.11 6.76
N PRO A 204 -23.17 27.40 6.44
CA PRO A 204 -23.26 28.46 7.42
C PRO A 204 -24.48 28.33 8.35
#